data_49c769adacbdb13969c2f3fdf4ee2585
#
_entry.id   49c769adacbdb13969c2f3fdf4ee2585
#
_cell.length_a   1.000
_cell.length_b   1.000
_cell.length_c   1.000
_cell.angle_alpha   90.00
_cell.angle_beta   90.00
_cell.angle_gamma   90.00
#
_symmetry.space_group_name_H-M   'P 1'
#
loop_
_entity.id
_entity.type
_entity.pdbx_description
1 polymer ?
#
loop_
_entity_poly.entity_id
_entity_poly.type
_entity_poly.pdbx_seq_one_letter_code
_entity_poly.pdbx_strand_id
1 'polypeptide(L)'
;MKHGILMHEPDDDVGVAVMDLKKGTTVGALTLEGKPAGRVKLVDKVPLGHKVAMRDLPKDKAVLKYGRPVGKAVKAVVKGAHVHVHNLKTLRWAI
;
A
#
# COMPACT_ATOMS: atom_id res chain seq x y z
N MET A 1 8.57 0.73 -17.57
CA MET A 1 7.58 1.02 -16.54
C MET A 1 8.22 1.75 -15.39
N LYS A 2 7.56 2.78 -14.93
CA LYS A 2 8.08 3.59 -13.83
C LYS A 2 7.85 2.87 -12.49
N HIS A 3 8.86 2.84 -11.63
CA HIS A 3 8.74 2.31 -10.30
C HIS A 3 8.42 3.45 -9.33
N GLY A 4 7.23 3.45 -8.81
CA GLY A 4 6.75 4.52 -7.94
C GLY A 4 6.38 4.06 -6.54
N ILE A 5 6.50 2.77 -6.26
CA ILE A 5 6.10 2.18 -4.99
C ILE A 5 7.25 1.36 -4.44
N LEU A 6 7.50 1.50 -3.14
CA LEU A 6 8.49 0.70 -2.43
C LEU A 6 7.77 -0.19 -1.43
N MET A 7 8.08 -1.49 -1.46
CA MET A 7 7.57 -2.47 -0.50
C MET A 7 8.72 -2.99 0.33
N HIS A 8 8.47 -3.23 1.62
CA HIS A 8 9.48 -3.83 2.47
C HIS A 8 9.68 -5.30 2.11
N GLU A 9 8.58 -6.03 1.97
CA GLU A 9 8.58 -7.43 1.58
C GLU A 9 7.56 -7.66 0.48
N PRO A 10 7.78 -8.66 -0.40
CA PRO A 10 6.88 -8.85 -1.55
C PRO A 10 5.47 -9.27 -1.17
N ASP A 11 5.27 -9.80 0.04
CA ASP A 11 3.95 -10.21 0.51
C ASP A 11 3.21 -9.14 1.29
N ASP A 12 3.78 -7.95 1.42
CA ASP A 12 3.12 -6.87 2.13
C ASP A 12 1.82 -6.47 1.42
N ASP A 13 0.81 -6.11 2.20
CA ASP A 13 -0.48 -5.68 1.67
C ASP A 13 -0.45 -4.26 1.14
N VAL A 14 0.49 -3.47 1.60
CA VAL A 14 0.64 -2.08 1.19
C VAL A 14 2.10 -1.77 0.86
N GLY A 15 2.28 -0.82 -0.05
CA GLY A 15 3.58 -0.23 -0.33
C GLY A 15 3.52 1.25 -0.05
N VAL A 16 4.66 1.92 -0.14
CA VAL A 16 4.77 3.36 0.10
C VAL A 16 5.09 4.06 -1.22
N ALA A 17 4.35 5.12 -1.53
CA ALA A 17 4.63 5.94 -2.70
C ALA A 17 5.94 6.69 -2.50
N VAL A 18 6.87 6.53 -3.43
CA VAL A 18 8.17 7.23 -3.38
C VAL A 18 8.17 8.49 -4.23
N MET A 19 7.03 8.83 -4.77
CA MET A 19 6.76 10.07 -5.51
C MET A 19 5.26 10.29 -5.49
N ASP A 20 4.82 11.47 -5.92
CA ASP A 20 3.38 11.72 -6.06
C ASP A 20 2.87 10.87 -7.22
N LEU A 21 1.85 10.06 -6.96
CA LEU A 21 1.27 9.16 -7.94
C LEU A 21 -0.10 9.65 -8.37
N LYS A 22 -0.33 9.63 -9.68
CA LYS A 22 -1.58 10.13 -10.24
C LYS A 22 -2.58 9.00 -10.45
N LYS A 23 -3.84 9.30 -10.18
CA LYS A 23 -4.94 8.39 -10.49
C LYS A 23 -4.89 7.96 -11.95
N GLY A 24 -5.12 6.68 -12.20
CA GLY A 24 -5.18 6.13 -13.55
C GLY A 24 -3.85 5.68 -14.14
N THR A 25 -2.73 5.98 -13.48
CA THR A 25 -1.42 5.52 -13.96
C THR A 25 -1.12 4.13 -13.42
N THR A 26 -0.33 3.39 -14.19
CA THR A 26 0.17 2.08 -13.74
C THR A 26 1.62 2.26 -13.34
N VAL A 27 1.95 1.83 -12.13
CA VAL A 27 3.31 1.94 -11.60
C VAL A 27 3.79 0.60 -11.09
N GLY A 28 5.09 0.39 -11.15
CA GLY A 28 5.72 -0.79 -10.61
C GLY A 28 6.11 -0.59 -9.16
N ALA A 29 6.25 -1.70 -8.45
CA ALA A 29 6.75 -1.72 -7.09
C ALA A 29 8.07 -2.48 -7.03
N LEU A 30 8.96 -2.03 -6.16
CA LEU A 30 10.22 -2.70 -5.88
C LEU A 30 10.27 -2.99 -4.38
N THR A 31 10.91 -4.11 -4.03
CA THR A 31 11.24 -4.38 -2.63
C THR A 31 12.46 -3.56 -2.24
N LEU A 32 12.78 -3.54 -0.96
CA LEU A 32 13.99 -2.87 -0.47
C LEU A 32 15.26 -3.46 -1.06
N GLU A 33 15.21 -4.70 -1.50
CA GLU A 33 16.34 -5.35 -2.15
C GLU A 33 16.43 -5.01 -3.64
N GLY A 34 15.51 -4.20 -4.15
CA GLY A 34 15.48 -3.82 -5.54
C GLY A 34 14.82 -4.84 -6.47
N LYS A 35 14.13 -5.83 -5.93
CA LYS A 35 13.46 -6.84 -6.74
C LYS A 35 12.06 -6.38 -7.12
N PRO A 36 11.62 -6.67 -8.38
CA PRO A 36 10.26 -6.34 -8.76
C PRO A 36 9.24 -7.05 -7.87
N ALA A 37 8.25 -6.31 -7.43
CA ALA A 37 7.20 -6.82 -6.53
C ALA A 37 5.81 -6.62 -7.13
N GLY A 38 5.71 -6.52 -8.45
CA GLY A 38 4.44 -6.36 -9.13
C GLY A 38 4.18 -4.93 -9.57
N ARG A 39 2.99 -4.71 -10.08
CA ARG A 39 2.56 -3.41 -10.57
C ARG A 39 1.10 -3.19 -10.24
N VAL A 40 0.71 -1.94 -10.19
CA VAL A 40 -0.63 -1.55 -9.76
C VAL A 40 -1.11 -0.40 -10.62
N LYS A 41 -2.37 -0.46 -11.04
CA LYS A 41 -3.05 0.68 -11.63
C LYS A 41 -3.71 1.46 -10.50
N LEU A 42 -3.38 2.73 -10.39
CA LEU A 42 -3.87 3.55 -9.28
C LEU A 42 -5.32 3.94 -9.51
N VAL A 43 -6.16 3.72 -8.52
CA VAL A 43 -7.55 4.15 -8.54
C VAL A 43 -7.75 5.47 -7.82
N ASP A 44 -6.73 5.91 -7.10
CA ASP A 44 -6.70 7.18 -6.40
C ASP A 44 -5.37 7.87 -6.62
N LYS A 45 -5.37 9.18 -6.42
CA LYS A 45 -4.13 9.93 -6.27
C LYS A 45 -3.47 9.52 -4.96
N VAL A 46 -2.17 9.26 -4.98
CA VAL A 46 -1.43 8.88 -3.76
C VAL A 46 -0.23 9.80 -3.61
N PRO A 47 -0.23 10.68 -2.60
CA PRO A 47 0.89 11.57 -2.34
C PRO A 47 2.15 10.82 -1.92
N LEU A 48 3.31 11.42 -2.18
CA LEU A 48 4.59 10.92 -1.71
C LEU A 48 4.53 10.57 -0.22
N GLY A 49 5.01 9.40 0.14
CA GLY A 49 5.05 8.95 1.53
C GLY A 49 3.78 8.26 2.02
N HIS A 50 2.69 8.34 1.25
CA HIS A 50 1.45 7.67 1.63
C HIS A 50 1.44 6.24 1.12
N LYS A 51 0.55 5.42 1.66
CA LYS A 51 0.48 4.01 1.34
C LYS A 51 -0.45 3.73 0.18
N VAL A 52 -0.13 2.69 -0.57
CA VAL A 52 -0.92 2.20 -1.70
C VAL A 52 -1.29 0.76 -1.41
N ALA A 53 -2.55 0.38 -1.62
CA ALA A 53 -2.97 -1.00 -1.48
C ALA A 53 -2.40 -1.83 -2.63
N MET A 54 -1.65 -2.86 -2.30
CA MET A 54 -1.04 -3.75 -3.29
C MET A 54 -1.96 -4.92 -3.65
N ARG A 55 -3.06 -5.06 -2.93
CA ARG A 55 -4.11 -6.05 -3.18
C ARG A 55 -5.40 -5.56 -2.55
N ASP A 56 -6.50 -6.24 -2.83
CA ASP A 56 -7.78 -5.90 -2.21
C ASP A 56 -7.72 -6.19 -0.72
N LEU A 57 -8.18 -5.23 0.07
CA LEU A 57 -8.17 -5.34 1.53
C LEU A 57 -9.63 -5.29 2.02
N PRO A 58 -10.21 -6.44 2.39
CA PRO A 58 -11.57 -6.44 2.94
C PRO A 58 -11.66 -5.65 4.24
N LYS A 59 -12.83 -5.16 4.55
CA LYS A 59 -13.08 -4.52 5.83
C LYS A 59 -12.65 -5.46 6.97
N ASP A 60 -12.04 -4.90 7.99
CA ASP A 60 -11.55 -5.60 9.19
C ASP A 60 -10.31 -6.47 8.97
N LYS A 61 -9.78 -6.50 7.74
CA LYS A 61 -8.54 -7.22 7.51
C LYS A 61 -7.38 -6.53 8.21
N ALA A 62 -6.55 -7.33 8.90
CA ALA A 62 -5.27 -6.84 9.40
C ALA A 62 -4.36 -6.60 8.20
N VAL A 63 -3.82 -5.40 8.10
CA VAL A 63 -3.00 -4.97 6.96
C VAL A 63 -1.54 -5.21 7.27
N LEU A 64 -0.86 -5.96 6.39
CA LEU A 64 0.54 -6.33 6.60
C LEU A 64 1.49 -5.33 5.95
N LYS A 65 2.50 -4.97 6.71
CA LYS A 65 3.66 -4.22 6.22
C LYS A 65 4.84 -4.65 7.07
N TYR A 66 6.00 -4.82 6.44
CA TYR A 66 7.18 -5.38 7.12
C TYR A 66 6.92 -6.79 7.64
N GLY A 67 6.03 -7.53 6.99
CA GLY A 67 5.69 -8.88 7.41
C GLY A 67 4.87 -8.96 8.70
N ARG A 68 4.32 -7.83 9.18
CA ARG A 68 3.54 -7.79 10.42
C ARG A 68 2.34 -6.86 10.27
N PRO A 69 1.30 -7.06 11.08
CA PRO A 69 0.14 -6.17 11.04
C PRO A 69 0.50 -4.77 11.52
N VAL A 70 0.17 -3.77 10.72
CA VAL A 70 0.41 -2.37 11.08
C VAL A 70 -0.89 -1.61 11.27
N GLY A 71 -2.00 -2.19 10.86
CA GLY A 71 -3.29 -1.55 10.99
C GLY A 71 -4.41 -2.49 10.59
N LYS A 72 -5.62 -1.96 10.60
CA LYS A 72 -6.82 -2.71 10.26
C LYS A 72 -7.63 -1.86 9.28
N ALA A 73 -8.05 -2.45 8.17
CA ALA A 73 -8.89 -1.76 7.21
C ALA A 73 -10.26 -1.49 7.85
N VAL A 74 -10.66 -0.23 7.91
CA VAL A 74 -11.94 0.14 8.51
C VAL A 74 -13.08 0.09 7.50
N LYS A 75 -12.74 -0.08 6.23
CA LYS A 75 -13.67 -0.32 5.14
C LYS A 75 -12.94 -1.09 4.05
N ALA A 76 -13.67 -1.67 3.11
CA ALA A 76 -13.05 -2.38 2.01
C ALA A 76 -12.19 -1.42 1.19
N VAL A 77 -10.98 -1.85 0.83
CA VAL A 77 -10.03 -1.07 0.04
C VAL A 77 -9.66 -1.91 -1.17
N VAL A 78 -9.75 -1.33 -2.35
CA VAL A 78 -9.38 -2.06 -3.57
C VAL A 78 -7.91 -1.85 -3.90
N LYS A 79 -7.34 -2.81 -4.61
CA LYS A 79 -5.96 -2.72 -5.09
C LYS A 79 -5.76 -1.41 -5.86
N GLY A 80 -4.69 -0.70 -5.56
CA GLY A 80 -4.38 0.58 -6.19
C GLY A 80 -4.97 1.79 -5.49
N ALA A 81 -5.73 1.59 -4.42
CA ALA A 81 -6.33 2.69 -3.68
C ALA A 81 -5.34 3.31 -2.71
N HIS A 82 -5.57 4.57 -2.40
CA HIS A 82 -4.82 5.29 -1.38
C HIS A 82 -5.21 4.76 0.00
N VAL A 83 -4.22 4.36 0.78
CA VAL A 83 -4.43 3.85 2.13
C VAL A 83 -3.85 4.86 3.12
N HIS A 84 -4.71 5.39 3.98
CA HIS A 84 -4.30 6.37 4.97
C HIS A 84 -5.29 6.33 6.13
N VAL A 85 -5.30 7.33 6.97
CA VAL A 85 -6.16 7.35 8.16
C VAL A 85 -7.65 7.25 7.87
N HIS A 86 -8.07 7.58 6.63
CA HIS A 86 -9.48 7.51 6.25
C HIS A 86 -10.00 6.06 6.09
N ASN A 87 -9.12 5.11 5.82
CA ASN A 87 -9.52 3.71 5.57
C ASN A 87 -8.65 2.68 6.30
N LEU A 88 -7.69 3.14 7.10
CA LEU A 88 -6.82 2.28 7.88
C LEU A 88 -6.71 2.81 9.30
N LYS A 89 -7.07 1.97 10.26
CA LYS A 89 -6.87 2.28 11.66
C LYS A 89 -5.57 1.64 12.12
N THR A 90 -4.66 2.45 12.62
CA THR A 90 -3.38 1.95 13.13
C THR A 90 -3.61 1.07 14.34
N LEU A 91 -2.95 -0.09 14.36
CA LEU A 91 -2.97 -0.94 15.53
C LEU A 91 -2.13 -0.28 16.61
N ARG A 92 -2.76 -0.12 17.76
CA ARG A 92 -2.03 0.29 18.93
C ARG A 92 -1.64 -0.98 19.64
N TRP A 93 -0.37 -1.17 19.69
CA TRP A 93 0.12 -2.22 20.54
C TRP A 93 -0.25 -1.88 21.93
N ALA A 94 -0.67 -2.87 22.60
CA ALA A 94 -1.03 -2.70 23.96
C ALA A 94 0.11 -2.04 24.69
N ILE A 95 0.13 -0.99 24.36
CA ILE A 95 1.11 -0.16 24.89
C ILE A 95 0.65 0.13 26.26
#